data_8dccbb0f5350483620d571c50d2ffbc7
#
_entry.id   8dccbb0f5350483620d571c50d2ffbc7
#
_cell.length_a   1.000
_cell.length_b   1.000
_cell.length_c   1.000
_cell.angle_alpha   90.00
_cell.angle_beta   90.00
_cell.angle_gamma   90.00
#
_symmetry.space_group_name_H-M   'P 1'
#
loop_
_entity.id
_entity.type
_entity.pdbx_description
1 polymer ?
#
loop_
_entity_poly.entity_id
_entity_poly.type
_entity_poly.pdbx_seq_one_letter_code
_entity_poly.pdbx_strand_id
1 'polypeptide(L)'
;KEQNGRPFFAWSVDLNGHFDIYDEPPGSLQFLPLFDFCSPTDEIYRNTVAMIRSPEYKYSFANSPINEIGCPHAPHPWILSLANSLLCGRVEHCRAILEKISMDNGIACESVDEVTGYCTTGEAFATCAGFLCHSIREALL
;
A
#
# COMPACT_ATOMS: atom_id res chain seq x y z
N LYS A 1 8.89 -14.57 10.00
CA LYS A 1 8.20 -14.37 11.29
C LYS A 1 6.84 -15.06 11.25
N GLU A 2 6.16 -15.17 12.38
CA GLU A 2 4.86 -15.83 12.47
C GLU A 2 3.87 -14.99 13.29
N GLN A 3 2.63 -14.95 12.83
CA GLN A 3 1.49 -14.40 13.56
C GLN A 3 0.37 -15.44 13.54
N ASN A 4 -0.12 -15.82 14.73
CA ASN A 4 -1.13 -16.88 14.87
C ASN A 4 -0.73 -18.20 14.17
N GLY A 5 0.55 -18.56 14.21
CA GLY A 5 1.10 -19.75 13.54
C GLY A 5 1.25 -19.63 12.01
N ARG A 6 1.01 -18.44 11.44
CA ARG A 6 1.18 -18.19 10.00
C ARG A 6 2.45 -17.41 9.75
N PRO A 7 3.38 -17.92 8.91
CA PRO A 7 4.59 -17.19 8.57
C PRO A 7 4.28 -15.98 7.68
N PHE A 8 5.05 -14.90 7.86
CA PHE A 8 4.95 -13.67 7.05
C PHE A 8 6.32 -13.01 6.88
N PHE A 9 6.47 -12.15 5.89
CA PHE A 9 7.63 -11.28 5.72
C PHE A 9 7.50 -10.08 6.65
N ALA A 10 8.52 -9.83 7.47
CA ALA A 10 8.62 -8.61 8.27
C ALA A 10 9.23 -7.49 7.43
N TRP A 11 8.85 -6.24 7.71
CA TRP A 11 9.45 -5.06 7.10
C TRP A 11 10.93 -4.94 7.46
N SER A 12 11.25 -5.08 8.74
CA SER A 12 12.62 -5.09 9.23
C SER A 12 12.82 -6.13 10.32
N VAL A 13 14.04 -6.57 10.49
CA VAL A 13 14.49 -7.44 11.59
C VAL A 13 15.85 -6.99 12.11
N ASP A 14 16.08 -7.11 13.40
CA ASP A 14 17.40 -6.93 14.01
C ASP A 14 18.08 -8.28 14.33
N LEU A 15 19.35 -8.22 14.75
CA LEU A 15 20.12 -9.41 15.11
C LEU A 15 19.67 -10.03 16.45
N ASN A 16 18.84 -9.34 17.23
CA ASN A 16 18.33 -9.79 18.52
C ASN A 16 16.94 -10.45 18.40
N GLY A 17 16.40 -10.50 17.19
CA GLY A 17 15.12 -11.13 16.90
C GLY A 17 13.91 -10.21 16.98
N HIS A 18 14.09 -8.92 17.25
CA HIS A 18 13.01 -7.95 17.11
C HIS A 18 12.69 -7.74 15.64
N PHE A 19 11.46 -7.38 15.35
CA PHE A 19 11.01 -7.13 13.98
C PHE A 19 9.92 -6.05 13.96
N ASP A 20 9.82 -5.36 12.84
CA ASP A 20 8.74 -4.44 12.54
C ASP A 20 7.87 -4.99 11.41
N ILE A 21 6.59 -4.69 11.49
CA ILE A 21 5.59 -5.07 10.50
C ILE A 21 5.04 -3.85 9.74
N TYR A 22 5.37 -2.65 10.17
CA TYR A 22 4.84 -1.44 9.57
C TYR A 22 5.67 -1.06 8.34
N ASP A 23 5.08 -1.38 7.18
CA ASP A 23 5.63 -1.13 5.85
C ASP A 23 5.82 0.37 5.59
N GLU A 24 7.04 0.80 5.35
CA GLU A 24 7.39 2.21 5.16
C GLU A 24 8.44 2.37 4.05
N PRO A 25 8.07 2.90 2.88
CA PRO A 25 6.76 3.44 2.51
C PRO A 25 5.69 2.34 2.36
N PRO A 26 4.40 2.68 2.56
CA PRO A 26 3.34 1.68 2.59
C PRO A 26 3.15 0.99 1.25
N GLY A 27 2.94 -0.32 1.32
CA GLY A 27 2.74 -1.19 0.16
C GLY A 27 4.02 -1.80 -0.41
N SER A 28 5.20 -1.50 0.14
CA SER A 28 6.48 -2.04 -0.35
C SER A 28 6.55 -3.56 -0.25
N LEU A 29 6.04 -4.17 0.81
CA LEU A 29 5.99 -5.63 0.95
C LEU A 29 5.08 -6.30 -0.10
N GLN A 30 4.15 -5.58 -0.70
CA GLN A 30 3.34 -6.10 -1.81
C GLN A 30 4.13 -6.22 -3.11
N PHE A 31 5.23 -5.49 -3.25
CA PHE A 31 6.10 -5.49 -4.43
C PHE A 31 7.04 -6.68 -4.51
N LEU A 32 7.20 -7.48 -3.48
CA LEU A 32 8.17 -8.57 -3.45
C LEU A 32 8.10 -9.48 -4.69
N PRO A 33 6.92 -9.84 -5.23
CA PRO A 33 6.85 -10.61 -6.48
C PRO A 33 7.33 -9.84 -7.73
N LEU A 34 7.16 -8.52 -7.78
CA LEU A 34 7.61 -7.70 -8.91
C LEU A 34 9.15 -7.56 -8.97
N PHE A 35 9.81 -7.80 -7.84
CA PHE A 35 11.27 -7.86 -7.74
C PHE A 35 11.82 -9.31 -7.84
N ASP A 36 11.00 -10.26 -8.26
CA ASP A 36 11.36 -11.68 -8.34
C ASP A 36 11.84 -12.28 -6.99
N PHE A 37 11.47 -11.64 -5.87
CA PHE A 37 11.86 -12.11 -4.55
C PHE A 37 11.08 -13.37 -4.12
N CYS A 38 9.80 -13.44 -4.50
CA CYS A 38 8.94 -14.61 -4.23
C CYS A 38 7.84 -14.70 -5.29
N SER A 39 7.16 -15.86 -5.34
CA SER A 39 5.98 -16.01 -6.18
C SER A 39 4.77 -15.26 -5.59
N PRO A 40 3.87 -14.68 -6.40
CA PRO A 40 2.60 -14.14 -5.92
C PRO A 40 1.68 -15.22 -5.31
N THR A 41 1.96 -16.49 -5.57
CA THR A 41 1.25 -17.65 -4.99
C THR A 41 1.91 -18.19 -3.72
N ASP A 42 3.07 -17.67 -3.32
CA ASP A 42 3.77 -18.05 -2.10
C ASP A 42 2.89 -17.82 -0.87
N GLU A 43 2.83 -18.82 0.01
CA GLU A 43 2.00 -18.76 1.22
C GLU A 43 2.44 -17.62 2.15
N ILE A 44 3.74 -17.43 2.34
CA ILE A 44 4.30 -16.39 3.19
C ILE A 44 3.92 -15.01 2.66
N TYR A 45 4.03 -14.83 1.34
CA TYR A 45 3.63 -13.58 0.68
C TYR A 45 2.14 -13.30 0.86
N ARG A 46 1.27 -14.29 0.61
CA ARG A 46 -0.18 -14.13 0.79
C ARG A 46 -0.56 -13.82 2.23
N ASN A 47 0.09 -14.46 3.20
CA ASN A 47 -0.11 -14.16 4.62
C ASN A 47 0.32 -12.72 4.95
N THR A 48 1.43 -12.25 4.37
CA THR A 48 1.92 -10.87 4.54
C THR A 48 0.91 -9.86 4.01
N VAL A 49 0.43 -10.03 2.78
CA VAL A 49 -0.58 -9.15 2.18
C VAL A 49 -1.88 -9.17 2.98
N ALA A 50 -2.33 -10.35 3.40
CA ALA A 50 -3.53 -10.47 4.24
C ALA A 50 -3.37 -9.74 5.58
N MET A 51 -2.20 -9.82 6.21
CA MET A 51 -1.91 -9.15 7.47
C MET A 51 -1.93 -7.63 7.33
N ILE A 52 -1.17 -7.06 6.39
CA ILE A 52 -1.06 -5.60 6.23
C ILE A 52 -2.36 -4.94 5.73
N ARG A 53 -3.28 -5.71 5.17
CA ARG A 53 -4.60 -5.26 4.73
C ARG A 53 -5.72 -5.61 5.68
N SER A 54 -5.40 -6.25 6.80
CA SER A 54 -6.40 -6.60 7.80
C SER A 54 -6.82 -5.37 8.63
N PRO A 55 -8.03 -5.33 9.18
CA PRO A 55 -8.45 -4.27 10.08
C PRO A 55 -7.62 -4.16 11.37
N GLU A 56 -6.90 -5.23 11.74
CA GLU A 56 -6.01 -5.28 12.91
C GLU A 56 -4.66 -4.61 12.66
N TYR A 57 -4.29 -4.39 11.41
CA TYR A 57 -3.06 -3.67 11.07
C TYR A 57 -3.30 -2.17 11.29
N LYS A 58 -2.54 -1.55 12.17
CA LYS A 58 -2.75 -0.19 12.68
C LYS A 58 -2.95 0.88 11.60
N TYR A 59 -2.26 0.72 10.48
CA TYR A 59 -2.28 1.68 9.36
C TYR A 59 -3.09 1.18 8.17
N SER A 60 -3.90 0.14 8.35
CA SER A 60 -4.85 -0.30 7.33
C SER A 60 -6.18 0.45 7.47
N PHE A 61 -6.67 0.96 6.39
CA PHE A 61 -7.97 1.62 6.30
C PHE A 61 -9.01 0.68 5.65
N ALA A 62 -8.94 -0.61 5.98
CA ALA A 62 -9.74 -1.68 5.36
C ALA A 62 -11.25 -1.44 5.40
N ASN A 63 -11.74 -0.69 6.39
CA ASN A 63 -13.16 -0.39 6.58
C ASN A 63 -13.57 1.01 6.09
N SER A 64 -12.67 1.73 5.43
CA SER A 64 -12.91 3.09 4.95
C SER A 64 -13.22 3.13 3.46
N PRO A 65 -13.88 4.20 2.95
CA PRO A 65 -14.11 4.41 1.52
C PRO A 65 -12.83 4.38 0.67
N ILE A 66 -11.71 4.88 1.22
CA ILE A 66 -10.38 4.80 0.62
C ILE A 66 -9.59 3.76 1.44
N ASN A 67 -9.81 2.48 1.13
CA ASN A 67 -9.26 1.36 1.89
C ASN A 67 -7.86 0.94 1.40
N GLU A 68 -6.93 1.85 1.48
CA GLU A 68 -5.50 1.62 1.26
C GLU A 68 -4.73 1.68 2.59
N ILE A 69 -3.43 1.52 2.56
CA ILE A 69 -2.58 1.52 3.75
C ILE A 69 -1.78 2.81 3.88
N GLY A 70 -1.59 3.24 5.11
CA GLY A 70 -0.71 4.32 5.51
C GLY A 70 0.55 3.82 6.21
N CYS A 71 1.28 4.72 6.84
CA CYS A 71 2.49 4.39 7.58
C CYS A 71 2.64 5.29 8.83
N PRO A 72 3.64 5.03 9.69
CA PRO A 72 3.80 5.78 10.95
C PRO A 72 3.90 7.29 10.81
N HIS A 73 4.61 7.80 9.79
CA HIS A 73 4.82 9.25 9.65
C HIS A 73 3.69 9.97 8.90
N ALA A 74 2.89 9.24 8.11
CA ALA A 74 1.69 9.77 7.45
C ALA A 74 0.57 8.72 7.58
N PRO A 75 -0.18 8.74 8.68
CA PRO A 75 -1.15 7.71 9.03
C PRO A 75 -2.50 7.94 8.32
N HIS A 76 -2.46 8.03 7.01
CA HIS A 76 -3.57 8.13 6.08
C HIS A 76 -3.30 7.25 4.85
N PRO A 77 -4.31 6.86 4.05
CA PRO A 77 -4.10 6.10 2.82
C PRO A 77 -3.12 6.79 1.86
N TRP A 78 -2.07 6.07 1.45
CA TRP A 78 -1.08 6.60 0.53
C TRP A 78 -1.40 6.30 -0.93
N ILE A 79 -1.12 7.26 -1.79
CA ILE A 79 -1.20 7.07 -3.25
C ILE A 79 -0.18 6.03 -3.73
N LEU A 80 0.98 5.92 -3.06
CA LEU A 80 1.95 4.87 -3.35
C LEU A 80 1.38 3.48 -3.07
N SER A 81 0.63 3.30 -1.97
CA SER A 81 -0.06 2.04 -1.68
C SER A 81 -1.10 1.69 -2.75
N LEU A 82 -1.85 2.68 -3.23
CA LEU A 82 -2.80 2.51 -4.32
C LEU A 82 -2.10 2.08 -5.62
N ALA A 83 -1.00 2.74 -5.97
CA ALA A 83 -0.18 2.39 -7.14
C ALA A 83 0.36 0.95 -7.05
N ASN A 84 0.83 0.55 -5.86
CA ASN A 84 1.28 -0.80 -5.57
C ASN A 84 0.14 -1.83 -5.73
N SER A 85 -1.04 -1.50 -5.22
CA SER A 85 -2.22 -2.35 -5.36
C SER A 85 -2.60 -2.56 -6.82
N LEU A 86 -2.49 -1.53 -7.64
CA LEU A 86 -2.77 -1.58 -9.07
C LEU A 86 -1.82 -2.53 -9.79
N LEU A 87 -0.51 -2.42 -9.56
CA LEU A 87 0.51 -3.32 -10.12
C LEU A 87 0.37 -4.77 -9.62
N CYS A 88 -0.18 -4.97 -8.43
CA CYS A 88 -0.49 -6.31 -7.89
C CYS A 88 -1.84 -6.87 -8.38
N GLY A 89 -2.43 -6.29 -9.41
CA GLY A 89 -3.63 -6.81 -10.09
C GLY A 89 -4.97 -6.44 -9.43
N ARG A 90 -5.00 -5.50 -8.47
CA ARG A 90 -6.25 -5.03 -7.84
C ARG A 90 -6.91 -3.90 -8.64
N VAL A 91 -7.06 -4.11 -9.94
CA VAL A 91 -7.45 -3.08 -10.93
C VAL A 91 -8.79 -2.43 -10.58
N GLU A 92 -9.85 -3.20 -10.38
CA GLU A 92 -11.20 -2.65 -10.13
C GLU A 92 -11.28 -1.92 -8.77
N HIS A 93 -10.58 -2.43 -7.76
CA HIS A 93 -10.44 -1.76 -6.47
C HIS A 93 -9.77 -0.39 -6.63
N CYS A 94 -8.64 -0.34 -7.34
CA CYS A 94 -7.89 0.90 -7.54
C CYS A 94 -8.67 1.90 -8.40
N ARG A 95 -9.38 1.44 -9.43
CA ARG A 95 -10.25 2.30 -10.24
C ARG A 95 -11.32 2.97 -9.38
N ALA A 96 -12.01 2.20 -8.54
CA ALA A 96 -13.05 2.73 -7.65
C ALA A 96 -12.51 3.75 -6.63
N ILE A 97 -11.25 3.62 -6.21
CA ILE A 97 -10.59 4.60 -5.35
C ILE A 97 -10.18 5.84 -6.14
N LEU A 98 -9.58 5.68 -7.33
CA LEU A 98 -9.18 6.81 -8.18
C LEU A 98 -10.35 7.74 -8.54
N GLU A 99 -11.56 7.19 -8.65
CA GLU A 99 -12.79 7.96 -8.88
C GLU A 99 -13.22 8.81 -7.67
N LYS A 100 -12.74 8.46 -6.46
CA LYS A 100 -13.13 9.14 -5.20
C LYS A 100 -12.10 10.15 -4.72
N ILE A 101 -10.83 9.93 -5.04
CA ILE A 101 -9.76 10.82 -4.54
C ILE A 101 -9.71 12.13 -5.30
N SER A 102 -9.51 13.21 -4.55
CA SER A 102 -9.27 14.55 -5.10
C SER A 102 -7.79 14.84 -5.07
N MET A 103 -7.16 14.78 -6.23
CA MET A 103 -5.75 15.12 -6.38
C MET A 103 -5.57 16.64 -6.45
N ASP A 104 -4.47 17.14 -5.90
CA ASP A 104 -4.16 18.56 -5.97
C ASP A 104 -3.81 18.99 -7.40
N ASN A 105 -4.68 19.82 -8.00
CA ASN A 105 -4.56 20.25 -9.41
C ASN A 105 -4.30 19.09 -10.40
N GLY A 106 -4.81 17.90 -10.12
CA GLY A 106 -4.59 16.70 -10.94
C GLY A 106 -3.23 16.03 -10.73
N ILE A 107 -2.43 16.46 -9.77
CA ILE A 107 -1.16 15.85 -9.40
C ILE A 107 -1.35 15.03 -8.11
N ALA A 108 -0.84 13.81 -8.10
CA ALA A 108 -0.95 12.94 -6.93
C ALA A 108 -0.22 13.55 -5.73
N CYS A 109 -0.88 13.55 -4.59
CA CYS A 109 -0.29 13.86 -3.29
C CYS A 109 0.35 12.61 -2.66
N GLU A 110 0.95 12.77 -1.49
CA GLU A 110 1.52 11.65 -0.74
C GLU A 110 0.41 10.77 -0.15
N SER A 111 -0.51 11.38 0.62
CA SER A 111 -1.62 10.67 1.24
C SER A 111 -2.94 11.46 1.16
N VAL A 112 -4.03 10.73 1.33
CA VAL A 112 -5.40 11.29 1.28
C VAL A 112 -6.19 10.88 2.52
N ASP A 113 -7.15 11.70 2.90
CA ASP A 113 -8.12 11.38 3.94
C ASP A 113 -8.95 10.15 3.53
N GLU A 114 -9.07 9.19 4.42
CA GLU A 114 -9.68 7.89 4.17
C GLU A 114 -11.18 7.91 3.90
N VAL A 115 -11.84 9.03 4.20
CA VAL A 115 -13.30 9.22 4.02
C VAL A 115 -13.58 10.13 2.85
N THR A 116 -12.94 11.29 2.81
CA THR A 116 -13.22 12.35 1.84
C THR A 116 -12.39 12.25 0.56
N GLY A 117 -11.24 11.58 0.62
CA GLY A 117 -10.29 11.48 -0.49
C GLY A 117 -9.50 12.77 -0.78
N TYR A 118 -9.62 13.81 0.04
CA TYR A 118 -8.81 15.02 -0.10
C TYR A 118 -7.37 14.80 0.37
N CYS A 119 -6.44 15.52 -0.25
CA CYS A 119 -5.03 15.50 0.13
C CYS A 119 -4.86 15.86 1.61
N THR A 120 -4.06 15.05 2.33
CA THR A 120 -3.70 15.28 3.74
C THR A 120 -2.25 15.67 3.91
N THR A 121 -1.35 15.05 3.14
CA THR A 121 0.09 15.36 3.17
C THR A 121 0.69 15.36 1.77
N GLY A 122 1.76 16.12 1.60
CA GLY A 122 2.58 16.12 0.38
C GLY A 122 1.80 16.52 -0.88
N GLU A 123 1.26 17.74 -0.92
CA GLU A 123 0.68 18.29 -2.14
C GLU A 123 1.67 18.19 -3.31
N ALA A 124 1.18 17.80 -4.50
CA ALA A 124 2.00 17.63 -5.69
C ALA A 124 3.27 16.76 -5.48
N PHE A 125 3.10 15.58 -4.89
CA PHE A 125 4.20 14.69 -4.51
C PHE A 125 4.72 13.89 -5.71
N ALA A 126 5.86 14.32 -6.27
CA ALA A 126 6.39 13.80 -7.54
C ALA A 126 6.62 12.27 -7.54
N THR A 127 7.07 11.69 -6.43
CA THR A 127 7.29 10.24 -6.30
C THR A 127 5.98 9.47 -6.50
N CYS A 128 4.93 9.86 -5.77
CA CYS A 128 3.61 9.22 -5.92
C CYS A 128 3.03 9.45 -7.31
N ALA A 129 3.16 10.65 -7.85
CA ALA A 129 2.66 10.99 -9.19
C ALA A 129 3.31 10.14 -10.27
N GLY A 130 4.65 10.07 -10.29
CA GLY A 130 5.39 9.27 -11.26
C GLY A 130 5.09 7.78 -11.16
N PHE A 131 5.03 7.28 -9.92
CA PHE A 131 4.77 5.86 -9.67
C PHE A 131 3.33 5.47 -10.02
N LEU A 132 2.35 6.32 -9.72
CA LEU A 132 0.96 6.10 -10.10
C LEU A 132 0.80 6.11 -11.63
N CYS A 133 1.43 7.06 -12.34
CA CYS A 133 1.42 7.09 -13.81
C CYS A 133 2.01 5.80 -14.42
N HIS A 134 3.14 5.34 -13.88
CA HIS A 134 3.74 4.06 -14.29
C HIS A 134 2.77 2.90 -14.05
N SER A 135 2.19 2.81 -12.86
CA SER A 135 1.27 1.74 -12.49
C SER A 135 0.00 1.71 -13.35
N ILE A 136 -0.56 2.86 -13.68
CA ILE A 136 -1.70 2.99 -14.59
C ILE A 136 -1.32 2.47 -15.98
N ARG A 137 -0.15 2.87 -16.49
CA ARG A 137 0.31 2.42 -17.81
C ARG A 137 0.48 0.91 -17.86
N GLU A 138 1.13 0.31 -16.88
CA GLU A 138 1.42 -1.14 -16.87
C GLU A 138 0.17 -2.00 -16.63
N ALA A 139 -0.80 -1.49 -15.87
CA ALA A 139 -1.96 -2.28 -15.48
C ALA A 139 -3.21 -2.06 -16.35
N LEU A 140 -3.33 -0.92 -17.05
CA LEU A 140 -4.55 -0.52 -17.75
C LEU A 140 -4.38 -0.28 -19.26
N LEU A 141 -3.15 -0.16 -19.76
CA LEU A 141 -2.82 0.08 -21.17
C LEU A 141 -2.02 -1.06 -21.78
#